data_1cae990d6304bcbda6788b9aec262fa2
#
_entry.id   1cae990d6304bcbda6788b9aec262fa2
#
_cell.length_a   1.000
_cell.length_b   1.000
_cell.length_c   1.000
_cell.angle_alpha   90.00
_cell.angle_beta   90.00
_cell.angle_gamma   90.00
#
_symmetry.space_group_name_H-M   'P 1'
#
loop_
_entity.id
_entity.type
_entity.pdbx_description
1 polymer ?
#
loop_
_entity_poly.entity_id
_entity_poly.type
_entity_poly.pdbx_seq_one_letter_code
_entity_poly.pdbx_strand_id
1 'polypeptide(L)'
;MKKKLIRITTADISLDGLLKGQLRYMNQYYDVVALSNDTGCLRSVGEREGVRTIEVPMHREIALLPDLKCLWQLYRTFRRERPLIIHSNTPKGSLLAMIAGWLARVPHRLYTVTGLRYQGASGLFRKILMTMERLSCAFATKVIPEGEGVKRTLYADRITRKPMRVVLNGNINGIDTKHFSPAAVEATQGADARARIRNSLGLRPEDFAFIFIGRIVGDKGMNELAATMRRLEQERSDCKLILVGCFESELDPLQPENEAFLKESPAVCYVGYQQDVRPYLLAADALAFPSYREGFPNVVMQAGAMQLPAIVTDILGCNEIVEAVRNGLLIPPRDEAALYEAMLRFLQDRPLVCDLARNARPMILSRYEQHAVWEALREEYDRL
;
A
#
# COMPACT_ATOMS: atom_id res chain seq x y z
N MET A 1 34.42 -6.30 4.83
CA MET A 1 33.19 -6.11 5.66
C MET A 1 32.09 -5.53 4.80
N LYS A 2 30.84 -6.02 4.94
CA LYS A 2 29.69 -5.42 4.24
C LYS A 2 29.46 -3.99 4.71
N LYS A 3 29.07 -3.11 3.80
CA LYS A 3 28.66 -1.74 4.12
C LYS A 3 27.36 -1.76 4.93
N LYS A 4 27.24 -0.95 5.98
CA LYS A 4 26.05 -0.94 6.85
C LYS A 4 24.93 -0.12 6.25
N LEU A 5 23.74 -0.71 6.19
CA LEU A 5 22.46 -0.12 5.76
C LEU A 5 21.48 -0.16 6.93
N ILE A 6 20.94 0.98 7.34
CA ILE A 6 19.84 1.04 8.31
C ILE A 6 18.54 1.37 7.57
N ARG A 7 17.57 0.46 7.65
CA ARG A 7 16.19 0.68 7.15
C ARG A 7 15.32 1.16 8.30
N ILE A 8 14.56 2.24 8.06
CA ILE A 8 13.89 2.98 9.12
C ILE A 8 12.42 3.18 8.78
N THR A 9 11.54 2.84 9.72
CA THR A 9 10.11 3.17 9.68
C THR A 9 9.67 3.74 11.03
N THR A 10 8.52 4.43 11.06
CA THR A 10 7.97 4.96 12.31
C THR A 10 7.50 3.84 13.24
N ALA A 11 6.90 2.78 12.69
CA ALA A 11 6.41 1.61 13.43
C ALA A 11 6.80 0.32 12.72
N ASP A 12 7.01 -0.74 13.47
CA ASP A 12 7.42 -2.08 13.03
C ASP A 12 6.43 -2.74 12.07
N ILE A 13 5.13 -2.47 12.22
CA ILE A 13 4.11 -2.91 11.27
C ILE A 13 4.38 -2.40 9.84
N SER A 14 5.07 -1.26 9.70
CA SER A 14 5.48 -0.77 8.39
C SER A 14 6.70 -1.53 7.84
N LEU A 15 7.61 -2.03 8.70
CA LEU A 15 8.66 -2.97 8.29
C LEU A 15 8.04 -4.30 7.88
N ASP A 16 7.09 -4.79 8.64
CA ASP A 16 6.42 -6.07 8.43
C ASP A 16 5.64 -6.09 7.10
N GLY A 17 4.84 -5.07 6.84
CA GLY A 17 3.95 -5.02 5.67
C GLY A 17 4.61 -4.44 4.41
N LEU A 18 5.35 -3.32 4.54
CA LEU A 18 5.88 -2.61 3.37
C LEU A 18 7.23 -3.13 2.88
N LEU A 19 8.02 -3.81 3.74
CA LEU A 19 9.38 -4.23 3.41
C LEU A 19 9.59 -5.74 3.53
N LYS A 20 8.51 -6.52 3.56
CA LYS A 20 8.56 -7.98 3.70
C LYS A 20 9.43 -8.61 2.61
N GLY A 21 10.44 -9.38 3.03
CA GLY A 21 11.43 -10.03 2.16
C GLY A 21 12.58 -9.14 1.69
N GLN A 22 12.37 -7.83 1.57
CA GLN A 22 13.38 -6.88 1.09
C GLN A 22 14.61 -6.80 2.00
N LEU A 23 14.39 -6.82 3.33
CA LEU A 23 15.51 -6.74 4.29
C LEU A 23 16.39 -7.96 4.19
N ARG A 24 15.80 -9.16 4.08
CA ARG A 24 16.53 -10.42 3.87
C ARG A 24 17.33 -10.40 2.57
N TYR A 25 16.72 -9.92 1.48
CA TYR A 25 17.39 -9.79 0.19
C TYR A 25 18.59 -8.84 0.29
N MET A 26 18.40 -7.65 0.85
CA MET A 26 19.47 -6.66 0.99
C MET A 26 20.58 -7.14 1.95
N ASN A 27 20.25 -7.98 2.95
CA ASN A 27 21.23 -8.52 3.90
C ASN A 27 22.24 -9.47 3.24
N GLN A 28 21.98 -9.93 2.02
CA GLN A 28 22.97 -10.68 1.24
C GLN A 28 24.15 -9.79 0.82
N TYR A 29 23.91 -8.49 0.62
CA TYR A 29 24.88 -7.54 0.06
C TYR A 29 25.38 -6.52 1.09
N TYR A 30 24.57 -6.16 2.07
CA TYR A 30 24.82 -5.15 3.10
C TYR A 30 24.73 -5.78 4.50
N ASP A 31 25.30 -5.09 5.51
CA ASP A 31 24.99 -5.35 6.93
C ASP A 31 23.72 -4.56 7.26
N VAL A 32 22.57 -5.24 7.15
CA VAL A 32 21.24 -4.60 7.28
C VAL A 32 20.80 -4.56 8.73
N VAL A 33 20.37 -3.40 9.17
CA VAL A 33 19.73 -3.19 10.47
C VAL A 33 18.32 -2.58 10.23
N ALA A 34 17.29 -3.18 10.82
CA ALA A 34 15.94 -2.63 10.84
C ALA A 34 15.72 -1.79 12.10
N LEU A 35 15.21 -0.57 11.93
CA LEU A 35 15.00 0.36 13.02
C LEU A 35 13.57 0.91 13.00
N SER A 36 12.84 0.79 14.10
CA SER A 36 11.50 1.36 14.27
C SER A 36 11.09 1.44 15.73
N ASN A 37 9.91 2.02 16.00
CA ASN A 37 9.21 1.77 17.26
C ASN A 37 8.73 0.32 17.27
N ASP A 38 8.80 -0.35 18.43
CA ASP A 38 8.24 -1.68 18.64
C ASP A 38 6.78 -1.55 19.10
N THR A 39 5.86 -2.10 18.31
CA THR A 39 4.43 -2.23 18.65
C THR A 39 4.02 -3.69 18.85
N GLY A 40 5.00 -4.60 18.92
CA GLY A 40 4.82 -6.02 19.22
C GLY A 40 5.32 -6.97 18.12
N CYS A 41 5.75 -6.47 16.95
CA CYS A 41 6.23 -7.33 15.87
C CYS A 41 7.69 -7.08 15.44
N LEU A 42 8.41 -6.14 16.05
CA LEU A 42 9.79 -5.81 15.65
C LEU A 42 10.74 -7.00 15.74
N ARG A 43 10.61 -7.80 16.80
CA ARG A 43 11.41 -9.00 17.00
C ARG A 43 11.13 -10.06 15.92
N SER A 44 9.86 -10.36 15.66
CA SER A 44 9.45 -11.34 14.64
C SER A 44 9.86 -10.91 13.23
N VAL A 45 9.85 -9.61 12.93
CA VAL A 45 10.41 -9.05 11.69
C VAL A 45 11.91 -9.35 11.60
N GLY A 46 12.68 -9.10 12.67
CA GLY A 46 14.10 -9.38 12.71
C GLY A 46 14.43 -10.86 12.48
N GLU A 47 13.72 -11.75 13.15
CA GLU A 47 13.87 -13.20 13.01
C GLU A 47 13.51 -13.67 11.60
N ARG A 48 12.37 -13.23 11.06
CA ARG A 48 11.91 -13.56 9.70
C ARG A 48 12.87 -13.10 8.62
N GLU A 49 13.36 -11.86 8.73
CA GLU A 49 14.23 -11.26 7.73
C GLU A 49 15.72 -11.63 7.92
N GLY A 50 16.09 -12.21 9.07
CA GLY A 50 17.47 -12.55 9.39
C GLY A 50 18.35 -11.31 9.58
N VAL A 51 17.80 -10.23 10.16
CA VAL A 51 18.48 -8.96 10.36
C VAL A 51 18.39 -8.53 11.83
N ARG A 52 19.38 -7.78 12.28
CA ARG A 52 19.35 -7.15 13.60
C ARG A 52 18.33 -6.02 13.63
N THR A 53 17.60 -5.90 14.75
CA THR A 53 16.64 -4.84 14.98
C THR A 53 17.14 -3.86 16.05
N ILE A 54 16.73 -2.61 15.93
CA ILE A 54 16.96 -1.55 16.94
C ILE A 54 15.62 -0.86 17.18
N GLU A 55 15.20 -0.86 18.43
CA GLU A 55 14.04 -0.10 18.86
C GLU A 55 14.42 1.37 19.10
N VAL A 56 13.61 2.28 18.51
CA VAL A 56 13.61 3.70 18.84
C VAL A 56 12.16 4.15 18.94
N PRO A 57 11.68 4.64 20.11
CA PRO A 57 10.28 4.95 20.33
C PRO A 57 9.85 6.18 19.51
N MET A 58 9.22 5.91 18.39
CA MET A 58 8.66 6.92 17.48
C MET A 58 7.13 6.85 17.53
N HIS A 59 6.47 7.91 17.98
CA HIS A 59 5.02 8.00 17.96
C HIS A 59 4.52 8.52 16.61
N ARG A 60 3.33 8.09 16.17
CA ARG A 60 2.73 8.58 14.92
C ARG A 60 2.27 10.03 14.98
N GLU A 61 1.87 10.46 16.17
CA GLU A 61 1.42 11.83 16.44
C GLU A 61 2.61 12.78 16.59
N ILE A 62 2.39 14.05 16.23
CA ILE A 62 3.42 15.11 16.38
C ILE A 62 3.45 15.53 17.85
N ALA A 63 4.59 15.31 18.50
CA ALA A 63 4.78 15.67 19.90
C ALA A 63 6.23 16.16 20.12
N LEU A 64 6.40 17.46 20.40
CA LEU A 64 7.72 18.12 20.36
C LEU A 64 8.76 17.47 21.29
N LEU A 65 8.44 17.27 22.57
CA LEU A 65 9.39 16.70 23.54
C LEU A 65 9.74 15.24 23.25
N PRO A 66 8.78 14.33 23.01
CA PRO A 66 9.06 12.97 22.55
C PRO A 66 9.86 12.93 21.24
N ASP A 67 9.57 13.82 20.30
CA ASP A 67 10.26 13.86 19.01
C ASP A 67 11.72 14.33 19.14
N LEU A 68 12.02 15.29 20.04
CA LEU A 68 13.40 15.69 20.36
C LEU A 68 14.17 14.55 21.02
N LYS A 69 13.54 13.81 21.95
CA LYS A 69 14.16 12.64 22.58
C LYS A 69 14.46 11.55 21.52
N CYS A 70 13.51 11.29 20.63
CA CYS A 70 13.68 10.35 19.53
C CYS A 70 14.82 10.80 18.59
N LEU A 71 14.86 12.08 18.22
CA LEU A 71 15.92 12.64 17.37
C LEU A 71 17.31 12.42 17.99
N TRP A 72 17.45 12.65 19.30
CA TRP A 72 18.71 12.42 20.01
C TRP A 72 19.08 10.94 20.08
N GLN A 73 18.11 10.04 20.29
CA GLN A 73 18.35 8.59 20.27
C GLN A 73 18.79 8.13 18.88
N LEU A 74 18.15 8.60 17.81
CA LEU A 74 18.57 8.32 16.43
C LEU A 74 19.99 8.82 16.16
N TYR A 75 20.30 10.06 16.58
CA TYR A 75 21.64 10.63 16.47
C TYR A 75 22.70 9.75 17.15
N ARG A 76 22.46 9.35 18.42
CA ARG A 76 23.37 8.45 19.15
C ARG A 76 23.50 7.10 18.47
N THR A 77 22.40 6.54 17.98
CA THR A 77 22.40 5.27 17.26
C THR A 77 23.25 5.37 16.00
N PHE A 78 23.07 6.41 15.19
CA PHE A 78 23.86 6.56 13.96
C PHE A 78 25.35 6.84 14.25
N ARG A 79 25.67 7.56 15.31
CA ARG A 79 27.06 7.76 15.73
C ARG A 79 27.74 6.46 16.20
N ARG A 80 26.99 5.59 16.88
CA ARG A 80 27.48 4.29 17.33
C ARG A 80 27.60 3.27 16.18
N GLU A 81 26.54 3.17 15.38
CA GLU A 81 26.44 2.17 14.29
C GLU A 81 27.28 2.55 13.06
N ARG A 82 27.54 3.84 12.85
CA ARG A 82 28.30 4.38 11.70
C ARG A 82 27.83 3.83 10.36
N PRO A 83 26.51 3.92 10.04
CA PRO A 83 26.02 3.41 8.78
C PRO A 83 26.58 4.20 7.60
N LEU A 84 26.80 3.52 6.47
CA LEU A 84 27.06 4.19 5.19
C LEU A 84 25.74 4.77 4.63
N ILE A 85 24.66 4.01 4.78
CA ILE A 85 23.35 4.35 4.22
C ILE A 85 22.30 4.28 5.33
N ILE A 86 21.48 5.31 5.44
CA ILE A 86 20.18 5.25 6.10
C ILE A 86 19.09 5.43 5.05
N HIS A 87 18.03 4.63 5.12
CA HIS A 87 16.90 4.72 4.21
C HIS A 87 15.58 4.61 4.97
N SER A 88 14.77 5.65 4.88
CA SER A 88 13.46 5.72 5.53
C SER A 88 12.34 5.97 4.52
N ASN A 89 11.11 5.51 4.84
CA ASN A 89 9.96 5.59 3.94
C ASN A 89 8.64 5.98 4.62
N THR A 90 8.64 6.29 5.91
CA THR A 90 7.43 6.80 6.59
C THR A 90 7.61 8.28 6.93
N PRO A 91 6.58 9.15 6.78
CA PRO A 91 6.76 10.61 6.83
C PRO A 91 7.48 11.10 8.09
N LYS A 92 7.00 10.74 9.30
CA LYS A 92 7.60 11.18 10.55
C LYS A 92 8.97 10.53 10.80
N GLY A 93 9.06 9.22 10.59
CA GLY A 93 10.33 8.49 10.72
C GLY A 93 11.40 9.06 9.80
N SER A 94 11.01 9.45 8.58
CA SER A 94 11.94 10.07 7.62
C SER A 94 12.40 11.45 8.06
N LEU A 95 11.51 12.30 8.55
CA LEU A 95 11.91 13.63 9.05
C LEU A 95 12.97 13.51 10.14
N LEU A 96 12.70 12.70 11.16
CA LEU A 96 13.62 12.52 12.29
C LEU A 96 14.93 11.83 11.86
N ALA A 97 14.84 10.79 11.02
CA ALA A 97 16.01 10.07 10.54
C ALA A 97 16.90 10.92 9.64
N MET A 98 16.33 11.72 8.74
CA MET A 98 17.10 12.58 7.84
C MET A 98 17.84 13.68 8.62
N ILE A 99 17.19 14.32 9.61
CA ILE A 99 17.81 15.33 10.48
C ILE A 99 18.91 14.68 11.35
N ALA A 100 18.60 13.56 12.04
CA ALA A 100 19.58 12.85 12.87
C ALA A 100 20.78 12.36 12.04
N GLY A 101 20.53 11.85 10.85
CA GLY A 101 21.57 11.39 9.92
C GLY A 101 22.47 12.52 9.42
N TRP A 102 21.90 13.70 9.17
CA TRP A 102 22.67 14.89 8.82
C TRP A 102 23.57 15.32 10.00
N LEU A 103 23.03 15.40 11.21
CA LEU A 103 23.78 15.72 12.41
C LEU A 103 24.90 14.69 12.70
N ALA A 104 24.61 13.41 12.48
CA ALA A 104 25.57 12.32 12.66
C ALA A 104 26.59 12.19 11.51
N ARG A 105 26.44 13.01 10.45
CA ARG A 105 27.26 12.98 9.22
C ARG A 105 27.20 11.63 8.49
N VAL A 106 26.01 11.00 8.47
CA VAL A 106 25.80 9.79 7.66
C VAL A 106 25.96 10.16 6.17
N PRO A 107 26.80 9.45 5.39
CA PRO A 107 27.09 9.84 4.01
C PRO A 107 25.86 9.86 3.13
N HIS A 108 25.07 8.76 3.13
CA HIS A 108 23.91 8.60 2.25
C HIS A 108 22.63 8.51 3.07
N ARG A 109 21.76 9.48 2.89
CA ARG A 109 20.46 9.60 3.56
C ARG A 109 19.36 9.59 2.53
N LEU A 110 18.71 8.42 2.38
CA LEU A 110 17.68 8.19 1.38
C LEU A 110 16.29 8.32 2.01
N TYR A 111 15.43 9.02 1.30
CA TYR A 111 14.03 9.15 1.67
C TYR A 111 13.16 8.67 0.51
N THR A 112 12.43 7.56 0.70
CA THR A 112 11.35 7.15 -0.22
C THR A 112 10.05 7.77 0.24
N VAL A 113 9.41 8.54 -0.64
CA VAL A 113 8.11 9.19 -0.39
C VAL A 113 7.00 8.24 -0.81
N THR A 114 6.37 7.57 0.18
CA THR A 114 5.34 6.54 -0.03
C THR A 114 3.91 7.06 -0.01
N GLY A 115 3.73 8.36 -0.09
CA GLY A 115 2.44 9.03 -0.10
C GLY A 115 2.55 10.42 0.50
N LEU A 116 1.58 11.27 0.19
CA LEU A 116 1.60 12.70 0.52
C LEU A 116 0.50 13.01 1.52
N ARG A 117 0.83 12.84 2.82
CA ARG A 117 -0.13 13.04 3.91
C ARG A 117 -0.81 14.43 3.88
N TYR A 118 -0.11 15.46 3.40
CA TYR A 118 -0.65 16.82 3.32
C TYR A 118 -1.77 16.99 2.28
N GLN A 119 -1.94 16.06 1.33
CA GLN A 119 -3.04 16.10 0.37
C GLN A 119 -4.40 15.87 1.02
N GLY A 120 -4.46 15.11 2.13
CA GLY A 120 -5.67 14.90 2.91
C GLY A 120 -5.89 15.94 4.02
N ALA A 121 -5.06 16.98 4.11
CA ALA A 121 -5.12 18.01 5.14
C ALA A 121 -5.48 19.38 4.56
N SER A 122 -6.02 20.27 5.40
CA SER A 122 -6.39 21.64 5.02
C SER A 122 -5.78 22.67 5.95
N GLY A 123 -5.86 23.95 5.59
CA GLY A 123 -5.49 25.09 6.42
C GLY A 123 -4.05 25.08 6.93
N LEU A 124 -3.87 25.44 8.20
CA LEU A 124 -2.55 25.51 8.83
C LEU A 124 -1.88 24.13 8.95
N PHE A 125 -2.66 23.10 9.23
CA PHE A 125 -2.13 21.75 9.38
C PHE A 125 -1.51 21.24 8.07
N ARG A 126 -2.13 21.52 6.92
CA ARG A 126 -1.53 21.23 5.61
C ARG A 126 -0.17 21.91 5.43
N LYS A 127 -0.04 23.19 5.83
CA LYS A 127 1.22 23.94 5.74
C LYS A 127 2.31 23.31 6.62
N ILE A 128 1.95 22.88 7.83
CA ILE A 128 2.87 22.16 8.73
C ILE A 128 3.38 20.88 8.08
N LEU A 129 2.48 20.04 7.57
CA LEU A 129 2.86 18.79 6.93
C LEU A 129 3.73 19.02 5.68
N MET A 130 3.43 20.04 4.86
CA MET A 130 4.27 20.42 3.71
C MET A 130 5.66 20.89 4.14
N THR A 131 5.75 21.61 5.27
CA THR A 131 7.04 22.04 5.81
C THR A 131 7.85 20.85 6.31
N MET A 132 7.23 19.90 7.00
CA MET A 132 7.89 18.65 7.41
C MET A 132 8.40 17.86 6.20
N GLU A 133 7.62 17.80 5.12
CA GLU A 133 8.02 17.13 3.88
C GLU A 133 9.21 17.84 3.21
N ARG A 134 9.19 19.18 3.15
CA ARG A 134 10.32 20.00 2.66
C ARG A 134 11.59 19.74 3.46
N LEU A 135 11.50 19.68 4.79
CA LEU A 135 12.64 19.39 5.66
C LEU A 135 13.18 18.00 5.45
N SER A 136 12.30 16.97 5.35
CA SER A 136 12.71 15.59 5.04
C SER A 136 13.48 15.54 3.74
N CYS A 137 12.96 16.16 2.69
CA CYS A 137 13.63 16.24 1.38
C CYS A 137 14.92 17.05 1.44
N ALA A 138 14.97 18.13 2.21
CA ALA A 138 16.16 19.01 2.33
C ALA A 138 17.35 18.24 2.95
N PHE A 139 17.13 17.53 4.06
CA PHE A 139 18.16 16.78 4.77
C PHE A 139 18.51 15.42 4.12
N ALA A 140 17.65 14.87 3.26
CA ALA A 140 17.98 13.69 2.46
C ALA A 140 19.10 14.03 1.44
N THR A 141 20.00 13.08 1.18
CA THR A 141 20.95 13.18 0.05
C THR A 141 20.29 12.72 -1.26
N LYS A 142 19.31 11.81 -1.17
CA LYS A 142 18.54 11.29 -2.31
C LYS A 142 17.08 11.15 -1.93
N VAL A 143 16.19 11.65 -2.77
CA VAL A 143 14.73 11.49 -2.63
C VAL A 143 14.25 10.55 -3.73
N ILE A 144 13.52 9.51 -3.33
CA ILE A 144 12.96 8.49 -4.23
C ILE A 144 11.44 8.59 -4.13
N PRO A 145 10.73 9.09 -5.14
CA PRO A 145 9.27 9.06 -5.15
C PRO A 145 8.80 7.63 -5.43
N GLU A 146 7.75 7.21 -4.75
CA GLU A 146 7.18 5.86 -4.91
C GLU A 146 6.53 5.65 -6.29
N GLY A 147 6.12 6.74 -6.97
CA GLY A 147 5.54 6.72 -8.31
C GLY A 147 5.73 8.05 -9.03
N GLU A 148 5.43 8.08 -10.32
CA GLU A 148 5.53 9.29 -11.15
C GLU A 148 4.51 10.36 -10.73
N GLY A 149 3.35 9.95 -10.24
CA GLY A 149 2.36 10.87 -9.68
C GLY A 149 2.88 11.60 -8.44
N VAL A 150 3.50 10.87 -7.49
CA VAL A 150 4.15 11.45 -6.31
C VAL A 150 5.26 12.42 -6.73
N LYS A 151 6.10 12.03 -7.69
CA LYS A 151 7.19 12.88 -8.22
C LYS A 151 6.65 14.19 -8.80
N ARG A 152 5.63 14.12 -9.66
CA ARG A 152 4.99 15.31 -10.26
C ARG A 152 4.43 16.23 -9.17
N THR A 153 3.75 15.69 -8.17
CA THR A 153 3.17 16.47 -7.07
C THR A 153 4.24 17.15 -6.21
N LEU A 154 5.33 16.44 -5.87
CA LEU A 154 6.44 17.04 -5.11
C LEU A 154 7.05 18.25 -5.82
N TYR A 155 7.16 18.22 -7.15
CA TYR A 155 7.63 19.37 -7.94
C TYR A 155 6.55 20.46 -8.04
N ALA A 156 5.30 20.13 -8.34
CA ALA A 156 4.20 21.08 -8.46
C ALA A 156 3.97 21.88 -7.17
N ASP A 157 3.99 21.18 -6.01
CA ASP A 157 3.81 21.79 -4.69
C ASP A 157 5.12 22.44 -4.14
N ARG A 158 6.18 22.46 -4.96
CA ARG A 158 7.48 23.04 -4.58
C ARG A 158 8.02 22.47 -3.27
N ILE A 159 7.84 21.16 -3.05
CA ILE A 159 8.39 20.49 -1.87
C ILE A 159 9.91 20.36 -2.00
N THR A 160 10.40 19.97 -3.17
CA THR A 160 11.84 19.86 -3.43
C THR A 160 12.16 20.21 -4.88
N ARG A 161 13.41 20.63 -5.13
CA ARG A 161 13.99 20.80 -6.47
C ARG A 161 15.07 19.76 -6.77
N LYS A 162 15.31 18.82 -5.85
CA LYS A 162 16.30 17.76 -6.06
C LYS A 162 15.88 16.88 -7.23
N PRO A 163 16.85 16.42 -8.05
CA PRO A 163 16.55 15.45 -9.09
C PRO A 163 16.00 14.17 -8.44
N MET A 164 14.89 13.68 -8.97
CA MET A 164 14.21 12.50 -8.48
C MET A 164 14.02 11.48 -9.61
N ARG A 165 14.23 10.21 -9.27
CA ARG A 165 13.95 9.08 -10.15
C ARG A 165 13.07 8.10 -9.44
N VAL A 166 12.02 7.65 -10.09
CA VAL A 166 11.21 6.50 -9.66
C VAL A 166 12.01 5.23 -9.93
N VAL A 167 12.00 4.30 -8.98
CA VAL A 167 12.67 2.99 -9.15
C VAL A 167 11.74 2.11 -9.97
N LEU A 168 12.21 1.65 -11.12
CA LEU A 168 11.40 0.92 -12.12
C LEU A 168 10.10 1.66 -12.44
N ASN A 169 8.96 1.00 -12.18
CA ASN A 169 7.63 1.54 -12.42
C ASN A 169 6.93 2.04 -11.15
N GLY A 170 7.68 2.18 -10.06
CA GLY A 170 7.13 2.57 -8.77
C GLY A 170 6.91 1.41 -7.82
N ASN A 171 6.26 1.70 -6.71
CA ASN A 171 6.14 0.90 -5.50
C ASN A 171 7.48 0.66 -4.78
N ILE A 172 7.40 0.54 -3.46
CA ILE A 172 8.60 0.42 -2.60
C ILE A 172 9.15 -1.01 -2.52
N ASN A 173 8.30 -2.02 -2.73
CA ASN A 173 8.63 -3.42 -2.46
C ASN A 173 8.21 -4.40 -3.56
N GLY A 174 7.42 -3.94 -4.53
CA GLY A 174 6.81 -4.83 -5.52
C GLY A 174 5.80 -5.82 -4.91
N ILE A 175 5.43 -6.80 -5.68
CA ILE A 175 4.50 -7.88 -5.27
C ILE A 175 5.17 -9.24 -5.52
N ASP A 176 5.11 -10.12 -4.53
CA ASP A 176 5.47 -11.54 -4.70
C ASP A 176 4.43 -12.22 -5.60
N THR A 177 4.70 -12.21 -6.90
CA THR A 177 3.81 -12.75 -7.93
C THR A 177 3.75 -14.28 -7.93
N LYS A 178 4.65 -14.96 -7.22
CA LYS A 178 4.58 -16.41 -6.98
C LYS A 178 3.59 -16.70 -5.88
N HIS A 179 3.63 -15.94 -4.79
CA HIS A 179 2.70 -16.02 -3.67
C HIS A 179 1.29 -15.57 -4.08
N PHE A 180 1.17 -14.40 -4.74
CA PHE A 180 -0.07 -13.89 -5.28
C PHE A 180 -0.30 -14.46 -6.69
N SER A 181 -0.76 -15.71 -6.75
CA SER A 181 -1.20 -16.34 -7.99
C SER A 181 -2.35 -17.32 -7.71
N PRO A 182 -3.32 -17.47 -8.62
CA PRO A 182 -4.36 -18.49 -8.51
C PRO A 182 -3.77 -19.89 -8.28
N ALA A 183 -2.77 -20.25 -9.07
CA ALA A 183 -2.09 -21.54 -8.96
C ALA A 183 -1.45 -21.80 -7.59
N ALA A 184 -0.95 -20.78 -6.89
CA ALA A 184 -0.40 -20.96 -5.55
C ALA A 184 -1.47 -21.28 -4.50
N VAL A 185 -2.67 -20.73 -4.65
CA VAL A 185 -3.80 -21.07 -3.79
C VAL A 185 -4.31 -22.47 -4.11
N GLU A 186 -4.48 -22.80 -5.38
CA GLU A 186 -4.92 -24.11 -5.83
C GLU A 186 -3.94 -25.23 -5.45
N ALA A 187 -2.64 -24.97 -5.50
CA ALA A 187 -1.61 -25.92 -5.07
C ALA A 187 -1.70 -26.27 -3.55
N THR A 188 -2.16 -25.32 -2.74
CA THR A 188 -2.29 -25.53 -1.27
C THR A 188 -3.68 -25.99 -0.86
N GLN A 189 -4.71 -25.58 -1.60
CA GLN A 189 -6.11 -25.83 -1.25
C GLN A 189 -6.86 -26.78 -2.20
N GLY A 190 -6.24 -27.21 -3.31
CA GLY A 190 -6.84 -28.06 -4.33
C GLY A 190 -7.43 -27.29 -5.51
N ALA A 191 -7.57 -27.95 -6.64
CA ALA A 191 -8.04 -27.34 -7.90
C ALA A 191 -9.48 -26.79 -7.81
N ASP A 192 -10.27 -27.26 -6.88
CA ASP A 192 -11.64 -26.79 -6.61
C ASP A 192 -11.71 -25.66 -5.55
N ALA A 193 -10.56 -25.10 -5.14
CA ALA A 193 -10.46 -24.09 -4.09
C ALA A 193 -11.41 -22.91 -4.31
N ARG A 194 -11.46 -22.37 -5.54
CA ARG A 194 -12.38 -21.27 -5.87
C ARG A 194 -13.84 -21.63 -5.56
N ALA A 195 -14.29 -22.78 -6.00
CA ALA A 195 -15.68 -23.22 -5.79
C ALA A 195 -15.98 -23.41 -4.29
N ARG A 196 -15.07 -24.04 -3.55
CA ARG A 196 -15.26 -24.26 -2.10
C ARG A 196 -15.29 -22.94 -1.33
N ILE A 197 -14.40 -22.00 -1.64
CA ILE A 197 -14.37 -20.69 -0.98
C ILE A 197 -15.65 -19.91 -1.31
N ARG A 198 -16.09 -19.91 -2.57
CA ARG A 198 -17.37 -19.29 -2.94
C ARG A 198 -18.54 -19.90 -2.17
N ASN A 199 -18.62 -21.22 -2.09
CA ASN A 199 -19.66 -21.91 -1.32
C ASN A 199 -19.61 -21.55 0.18
N SER A 200 -18.43 -21.47 0.78
CA SER A 200 -18.29 -21.06 2.20
C SER A 200 -18.71 -19.62 2.46
N LEU A 201 -18.68 -18.77 1.44
CA LEU A 201 -19.15 -17.39 1.46
C LEU A 201 -20.65 -17.25 1.09
N GLY A 202 -21.34 -18.36 0.81
CA GLY A 202 -22.73 -18.35 0.36
C GLY A 202 -22.93 -17.81 -1.06
N LEU A 203 -21.86 -17.76 -1.87
CA LEU A 203 -21.92 -17.31 -3.25
C LEU A 203 -22.36 -18.45 -4.18
N ARG A 204 -23.32 -18.16 -5.04
CA ARG A 204 -23.77 -19.07 -6.09
C ARG A 204 -22.80 -19.08 -7.29
N PRO A 205 -22.80 -20.10 -8.13
CA PRO A 205 -21.94 -20.14 -9.33
C PRO A 205 -22.14 -18.96 -10.28
N GLU A 206 -23.39 -18.49 -10.45
CA GLU A 206 -23.78 -17.38 -11.33
C GLU A 206 -23.50 -15.98 -10.75
N ASP A 207 -23.30 -15.86 -9.42
CA ASP A 207 -23.06 -14.57 -8.79
C ASP A 207 -21.76 -13.93 -9.31
N PHE A 208 -21.78 -12.63 -9.50
CA PHE A 208 -20.59 -11.83 -9.73
C PHE A 208 -20.15 -11.21 -8.41
N ALA A 209 -18.97 -11.57 -7.95
CA ALA A 209 -18.44 -11.11 -6.69
C ALA A 209 -17.39 -10.03 -6.90
N PHE A 210 -17.73 -8.78 -6.57
CA PHE A 210 -16.73 -7.75 -6.33
C PHE A 210 -16.01 -8.02 -5.01
N ILE A 211 -14.76 -7.57 -4.89
CA ILE A 211 -14.03 -7.61 -3.63
C ILE A 211 -13.50 -6.23 -3.28
N PHE A 212 -13.60 -5.86 -2.00
CA PHE A 212 -12.86 -4.75 -1.40
C PHE A 212 -11.95 -5.29 -0.30
N ILE A 213 -10.71 -4.80 -0.25
CA ILE A 213 -9.75 -5.16 0.80
C ILE A 213 -9.11 -3.88 1.35
N GLY A 214 -9.27 -3.64 2.64
CA GLY A 214 -8.70 -2.46 3.30
C GLY A 214 -9.41 -2.09 4.59
N ARG A 215 -9.00 -0.99 5.19
CA ARG A 215 -9.74 -0.39 6.31
C ARG A 215 -11.11 0.07 5.82
N ILE A 216 -12.15 -0.23 6.58
CA ILE A 216 -13.53 0.16 6.22
C ILE A 216 -13.81 1.51 6.87
N VAL A 217 -13.48 2.58 6.12
CA VAL A 217 -13.55 3.99 6.55
C VAL A 217 -13.97 4.88 5.38
N GLY A 218 -14.40 6.11 5.66
CA GLY A 218 -14.90 7.06 4.66
C GLY A 218 -13.89 7.37 3.56
N ASP A 219 -12.60 7.61 3.91
CA ASP A 219 -11.56 7.97 2.93
C ASP A 219 -11.20 6.84 1.94
N LYS A 220 -11.70 5.64 2.19
CA LYS A 220 -11.59 4.49 1.25
C LYS A 220 -12.78 4.38 0.28
N GLY A 221 -13.69 5.37 0.27
CA GLY A 221 -14.84 5.39 -0.62
C GLY A 221 -15.91 4.36 -0.25
N MET A 222 -15.94 3.98 1.04
CA MET A 222 -16.85 2.94 1.50
C MET A 222 -18.31 3.40 1.54
N ASN A 223 -18.57 4.72 1.65
CA ASN A 223 -19.92 5.25 1.54
C ASN A 223 -20.45 5.11 0.11
N GLU A 224 -19.65 5.44 -0.89
CA GLU A 224 -19.98 5.28 -2.30
C GLU A 224 -20.16 3.82 -2.68
N LEU A 225 -19.29 2.94 -2.15
CA LEU A 225 -19.38 1.50 -2.41
C LEU A 225 -20.67 0.91 -1.79
N ALA A 226 -20.99 1.29 -0.56
CA ALA A 226 -22.20 0.82 0.11
C ALA A 226 -23.47 1.29 -0.60
N ALA A 227 -23.52 2.58 -0.98
CA ALA A 227 -24.68 3.14 -1.71
C ALA A 227 -24.84 2.48 -3.09
N THR A 228 -23.74 2.29 -3.81
CA THR A 228 -23.71 1.57 -5.09
C THR A 228 -24.21 0.13 -4.94
N MET A 229 -23.70 -0.60 -3.96
CA MET A 229 -24.10 -2.00 -3.72
C MET A 229 -25.58 -2.11 -3.32
N ARG A 230 -26.09 -1.17 -2.50
CA ARG A 230 -27.50 -1.12 -2.12
C ARG A 230 -28.40 -0.92 -3.35
N ARG A 231 -28.00 -0.06 -4.25
CA ARG A 231 -28.73 0.16 -5.52
C ARG A 231 -28.68 -1.08 -6.41
N LEU A 232 -27.51 -1.69 -6.58
CA LEU A 232 -27.35 -2.91 -7.39
C LEU A 232 -28.14 -4.09 -6.81
N GLU A 233 -28.21 -4.25 -5.48
CA GLU A 233 -29.00 -5.30 -4.82
C GLU A 233 -30.51 -5.20 -5.16
N GLN A 234 -31.04 -3.95 -5.26
CA GLN A 234 -32.43 -3.74 -5.64
C GLN A 234 -32.72 -4.12 -7.10
N GLU A 235 -31.75 -3.96 -7.97
CA GLU A 235 -31.88 -4.19 -9.41
C GLU A 235 -31.47 -5.63 -9.83
N ARG A 236 -30.61 -6.28 -9.04
CA ARG A 236 -29.94 -7.54 -9.42
C ARG A 236 -29.67 -8.44 -8.21
N SER A 237 -30.07 -9.69 -8.31
CA SER A 237 -29.81 -10.71 -7.27
C SER A 237 -28.43 -11.40 -7.39
N ASP A 238 -27.73 -11.21 -8.53
CA ASP A 238 -26.47 -11.88 -8.88
C ASP A 238 -25.21 -11.01 -8.60
N CYS A 239 -25.38 -9.86 -7.95
CA CYS A 239 -24.26 -8.97 -7.56
C CYS A 239 -23.94 -9.17 -6.09
N LYS A 240 -22.67 -9.46 -5.77
CA LYS A 240 -22.18 -9.68 -4.40
C LYS A 240 -20.91 -8.87 -4.14
N LEU A 241 -20.69 -8.53 -2.86
CA LEU A 241 -19.48 -7.88 -2.39
C LEU A 241 -18.79 -8.75 -1.33
N ILE A 242 -17.56 -9.18 -1.58
CA ILE A 242 -16.68 -9.74 -0.55
C ILE A 242 -15.98 -8.57 0.13
N LEU A 243 -16.23 -8.37 1.42
CA LEU A 243 -15.70 -7.24 2.18
C LEU A 243 -14.67 -7.73 3.20
N VAL A 244 -13.39 -7.36 2.98
CA VAL A 244 -12.24 -7.79 3.79
C VAL A 244 -11.62 -6.59 4.51
N GLY A 245 -11.59 -6.62 5.83
CA GLY A 245 -10.98 -5.55 6.65
C GLY A 245 -11.72 -5.31 7.94
N CYS A 246 -11.29 -4.26 8.67
CA CYS A 246 -11.95 -3.84 9.90
C CYS A 246 -12.62 -2.48 9.72
N PHE A 247 -13.77 -2.31 10.37
CA PHE A 247 -14.34 -1.00 10.60
C PHE A 247 -13.47 -0.23 11.60
N GLU A 248 -13.10 0.99 11.26
CA GLU A 248 -12.35 1.92 12.14
C GLU A 248 -13.18 3.20 12.33
N SER A 249 -14.38 3.05 12.85
CA SER A 249 -15.39 4.13 12.99
C SER A 249 -14.92 5.28 13.89
N GLU A 250 -13.94 5.07 14.76
CA GLU A 250 -13.35 6.14 15.58
C GLU A 250 -12.46 7.09 14.78
N LEU A 251 -11.88 6.65 13.66
CA LEU A 251 -10.95 7.44 12.86
C LEU A 251 -11.64 8.24 11.75
N ASP A 252 -12.53 7.57 11.02
CA ASP A 252 -13.25 8.15 9.88
C ASP A 252 -14.54 7.35 9.64
N PRO A 253 -15.62 7.68 10.40
CA PRO A 253 -16.86 6.90 10.39
C PRO A 253 -17.57 6.96 9.05
N LEU A 254 -18.26 5.87 8.73
CA LEU A 254 -19.23 5.84 7.64
C LEU A 254 -20.55 6.51 8.05
N GLN A 255 -21.37 6.82 7.05
CA GLN A 255 -22.77 7.13 7.29
C GLN A 255 -23.45 5.91 7.94
N PRO A 256 -24.27 6.09 9.00
CA PRO A 256 -24.83 4.97 9.76
C PRO A 256 -25.60 3.95 8.90
N GLU A 257 -26.37 4.42 7.93
CA GLU A 257 -27.12 3.57 7.01
C GLU A 257 -26.21 2.76 6.08
N ASN A 258 -25.05 3.27 5.70
CA ASN A 258 -24.06 2.58 4.89
C ASN A 258 -23.30 1.53 5.69
N GLU A 259 -22.97 1.87 6.93
CA GLU A 259 -22.33 0.90 7.85
C GLU A 259 -23.26 -0.25 8.18
N ALA A 260 -24.55 0.02 8.47
CA ALA A 260 -25.56 -1.00 8.71
C ALA A 260 -25.73 -1.91 7.47
N PHE A 261 -25.85 -1.33 6.29
CA PHE A 261 -25.95 -2.07 5.03
C PHE A 261 -24.76 -3.02 4.83
N LEU A 262 -23.52 -2.54 5.01
CA LEU A 262 -22.32 -3.36 4.84
C LEU A 262 -22.21 -4.52 5.84
N LYS A 263 -22.86 -4.40 7.01
CA LYS A 263 -22.85 -5.43 8.06
C LYS A 263 -23.99 -6.44 7.91
N GLU A 264 -25.14 -6.03 7.38
CA GLU A 264 -26.40 -6.78 7.51
C GLU A 264 -26.94 -7.30 6.16
N SER A 265 -26.56 -6.66 5.02
CA SER A 265 -27.09 -7.05 3.72
C SER A 265 -26.63 -8.43 3.26
N PRO A 266 -27.54 -9.29 2.74
CA PRO A 266 -27.19 -10.57 2.14
C PRO A 266 -26.40 -10.45 0.82
N ALA A 267 -26.28 -9.25 0.27
CA ALA A 267 -25.40 -8.98 -0.88
C ALA A 267 -23.93 -8.78 -0.45
N VAL A 268 -23.64 -8.67 0.87
CA VAL A 268 -22.31 -8.41 1.41
C VAL A 268 -21.80 -9.60 2.21
N CYS A 269 -20.70 -10.19 1.77
CA CYS A 269 -19.97 -11.23 2.49
C CYS A 269 -18.86 -10.56 3.32
N TYR A 270 -19.20 -10.05 4.51
CA TYR A 270 -18.23 -9.45 5.42
C TYR A 270 -17.45 -10.55 6.15
N VAL A 271 -16.13 -10.58 5.96
CA VAL A 271 -15.23 -11.62 6.50
C VAL A 271 -14.25 -11.09 7.55
N GLY A 272 -14.33 -9.80 7.89
CA GLY A 272 -13.43 -9.18 8.86
C GLY A 272 -11.99 -9.07 8.36
N TYR A 273 -11.04 -8.84 9.27
CA TYR A 273 -9.62 -8.81 8.96
C TYR A 273 -9.11 -10.22 8.62
N GLN A 274 -8.38 -10.33 7.54
CA GLN A 274 -7.75 -11.58 7.11
C GLN A 274 -6.25 -11.39 6.94
N GLN A 275 -5.46 -12.29 7.51
CA GLN A 275 -4.01 -12.28 7.36
C GLN A 275 -3.60 -12.73 5.95
N ASP A 276 -4.34 -13.68 5.37
CA ASP A 276 -4.18 -14.12 3.99
C ASP A 276 -5.44 -13.79 3.18
N VAL A 277 -5.29 -12.83 2.27
CA VAL A 277 -6.39 -12.35 1.43
C VAL A 277 -6.52 -13.12 0.11
N ARG A 278 -5.55 -13.99 -0.22
CA ARG A 278 -5.50 -14.71 -1.51
C ARG A 278 -6.70 -15.61 -1.75
N PRO A 279 -7.24 -16.36 -0.77
CA PRO A 279 -8.46 -17.15 -0.97
C PRO A 279 -9.66 -16.30 -1.39
N TYR A 280 -9.81 -15.12 -0.80
CA TYR A 280 -10.91 -14.20 -1.11
C TYR A 280 -10.72 -13.55 -2.48
N LEU A 281 -9.48 -13.19 -2.84
CA LEU A 281 -9.14 -12.73 -4.20
C LEU A 281 -9.42 -13.81 -5.24
N LEU A 282 -9.14 -15.10 -4.94
CA LEU A 282 -9.45 -16.20 -5.84
C LEU A 282 -10.96 -16.39 -6.03
N ALA A 283 -11.77 -16.15 -4.99
CA ALA A 283 -13.24 -16.27 -5.04
C ALA A 283 -13.91 -15.14 -5.82
N ALA A 284 -13.29 -13.97 -5.90
CA ALA A 284 -13.82 -12.76 -6.54
C ALA A 284 -13.73 -12.80 -8.07
N ASP A 285 -14.45 -11.88 -8.71
CA ASP A 285 -14.44 -11.65 -10.16
C ASP A 285 -13.80 -10.30 -10.54
N ALA A 286 -13.84 -9.29 -9.65
CA ALA A 286 -13.22 -8.00 -9.85
C ALA A 286 -12.93 -7.30 -8.51
N LEU A 287 -11.91 -6.45 -8.48
CA LEU A 287 -11.65 -5.53 -7.37
C LEU A 287 -12.47 -4.24 -7.55
N ALA A 288 -13.16 -3.79 -6.50
CA ALA A 288 -13.74 -2.45 -6.39
C ALA A 288 -12.99 -1.67 -5.31
N PHE A 289 -12.26 -0.63 -5.71
CA PHE A 289 -11.37 0.11 -4.80
C PHE A 289 -11.52 1.62 -5.00
N PRO A 290 -12.61 2.24 -4.50
CA PRO A 290 -12.97 3.64 -4.72
C PRO A 290 -12.28 4.61 -3.75
N SER A 291 -11.03 4.35 -3.33
CA SER A 291 -10.29 5.15 -2.35
C SER A 291 -10.09 6.59 -2.82
N TYR A 292 -10.14 7.56 -1.89
CA TYR A 292 -9.94 8.97 -2.24
C TYR A 292 -8.47 9.38 -2.35
N ARG A 293 -7.57 8.61 -1.73
CA ARG A 293 -6.13 8.89 -1.73
C ARG A 293 -5.33 7.64 -1.39
N GLU A 294 -4.25 7.45 -2.14
CA GLU A 294 -3.28 6.39 -1.92
C GLU A 294 -1.85 6.92 -2.18
N GLY A 295 -0.86 6.18 -1.73
CA GLY A 295 0.50 6.32 -2.25
C GLY A 295 0.67 5.41 -3.46
N PHE A 296 0.78 4.10 -3.19
CA PHE A 296 0.84 3.06 -4.22
C PHE A 296 0.17 1.78 -3.65
N PRO A 297 -1.12 1.55 -3.92
CA PRO A 297 -1.92 0.56 -3.19
C PRO A 297 -1.54 -0.89 -3.54
N ASN A 298 -0.96 -1.59 -2.57
CA ASN A 298 -0.57 -2.99 -2.73
C ASN A 298 -1.75 -3.89 -3.10
N VAL A 299 -2.96 -3.60 -2.59
CA VAL A 299 -4.15 -4.40 -2.85
C VAL A 299 -4.53 -4.42 -4.34
N VAL A 300 -4.33 -3.31 -5.07
CA VAL A 300 -4.58 -3.25 -6.50
C VAL A 300 -3.60 -4.12 -7.28
N MET A 301 -2.31 -4.11 -6.86
CA MET A 301 -1.30 -5.00 -7.44
C MET A 301 -1.56 -6.47 -7.09
N GLN A 302 -1.98 -6.76 -5.85
CA GLN A 302 -2.34 -8.11 -5.40
C GLN A 302 -3.52 -8.67 -6.22
N ALA A 303 -4.57 -7.87 -6.41
CA ALA A 303 -5.72 -8.24 -7.23
C ALA A 303 -5.29 -8.51 -8.68
N GLY A 304 -4.53 -7.61 -9.30
CA GLY A 304 -4.00 -7.82 -10.65
C GLY A 304 -3.12 -9.07 -10.75
N ALA A 305 -2.24 -9.34 -9.77
CA ALA A 305 -1.44 -10.55 -9.71
C ALA A 305 -2.30 -11.83 -9.60
N MET A 306 -3.47 -11.73 -8.98
CA MET A 306 -4.48 -12.80 -8.88
C MET A 306 -5.44 -12.84 -10.08
N GLN A 307 -5.11 -12.15 -11.20
CA GLN A 307 -5.88 -12.09 -12.44
C GLN A 307 -7.23 -11.36 -12.32
N LEU A 308 -7.39 -10.49 -11.33
CA LEU A 308 -8.62 -9.69 -11.19
C LEU A 308 -8.48 -8.36 -11.91
N PRO A 309 -9.43 -7.97 -12.76
CA PRO A 309 -9.56 -6.61 -13.23
C PRO A 309 -10.02 -5.72 -12.08
N ALA A 310 -9.73 -4.43 -12.15
CA ALA A 310 -10.02 -3.52 -11.06
C ALA A 310 -10.83 -2.30 -11.52
N ILE A 311 -11.79 -1.88 -10.70
CA ILE A 311 -12.41 -0.55 -10.76
C ILE A 311 -11.75 0.25 -9.65
N VAL A 312 -10.98 1.28 -10.01
CA VAL A 312 -10.27 2.13 -9.06
C VAL A 312 -10.49 3.61 -9.36
N THR A 313 -10.31 4.45 -8.38
CA THR A 313 -10.32 5.90 -8.60
C THR A 313 -9.08 6.38 -9.35
N ASP A 314 -9.24 7.41 -10.17
CA ASP A 314 -8.15 8.09 -10.89
C ASP A 314 -7.36 9.01 -9.93
N ILE A 315 -6.57 8.37 -9.08
CA ILE A 315 -5.72 9.01 -8.08
C ILE A 315 -4.30 8.47 -8.15
N LEU A 316 -3.37 9.13 -7.45
CA LEU A 316 -1.97 8.71 -7.35
C LEU A 316 -1.86 7.22 -7.00
N GLY A 317 -0.96 6.53 -7.65
CA GLY A 317 -0.71 5.11 -7.48
C GLY A 317 -1.76 4.22 -8.15
N CYS A 318 -3.06 4.47 -7.99
CA CYS A 318 -4.11 3.70 -8.64
C CYS A 318 -4.01 3.77 -10.17
N ASN A 319 -3.89 4.98 -10.73
CA ASN A 319 -3.78 5.23 -12.17
C ASN A 319 -2.39 4.91 -12.76
N GLU A 320 -1.43 4.54 -11.92
CA GLU A 320 -0.13 4.01 -12.35
C GLU A 320 -0.16 2.47 -12.47
N ILE A 321 -1.03 1.80 -11.68
CA ILE A 321 -1.21 0.34 -11.70
C ILE A 321 -2.27 -0.05 -12.72
N VAL A 322 -3.40 0.69 -12.75
CA VAL A 322 -4.52 0.42 -13.65
C VAL A 322 -4.45 1.36 -14.86
N GLU A 323 -4.36 0.77 -16.04
CA GLU A 323 -4.50 1.44 -17.33
C GLU A 323 -5.95 1.25 -17.81
N ALA A 324 -6.65 2.37 -18.04
CA ALA A 324 -8.05 2.36 -18.42
C ALA A 324 -8.33 1.45 -19.64
N VAL A 325 -9.35 0.59 -19.51
CA VAL A 325 -9.80 -0.36 -20.55
C VAL A 325 -8.72 -1.40 -20.96
N ARG A 326 -7.63 -1.50 -20.21
CA ARG A 326 -6.59 -2.51 -20.47
C ARG A 326 -6.56 -3.59 -19.37
N ASN A 327 -6.53 -3.21 -18.10
CA ASN A 327 -6.61 -4.13 -16.95
C ASN A 327 -7.61 -3.68 -15.89
N GLY A 328 -8.44 -2.66 -16.18
CA GLY A 328 -9.46 -2.15 -15.28
C GLY A 328 -10.13 -0.88 -15.79
N LEU A 329 -10.90 -0.25 -14.94
CA LEU A 329 -11.56 1.03 -15.19
C LEU A 329 -11.10 2.06 -14.17
N LEU A 330 -10.96 3.32 -14.63
CA LEU A 330 -10.66 4.48 -13.78
C LEU A 330 -11.94 5.31 -13.64
N ILE A 331 -12.27 5.69 -12.40
CA ILE A 331 -13.42 6.54 -12.08
C ILE A 331 -12.96 7.78 -11.29
N PRO A 332 -13.70 8.89 -11.32
CA PRO A 332 -13.41 10.02 -10.44
C PRO A 332 -13.54 9.62 -8.96
N PRO A 333 -12.72 10.19 -8.07
CA PRO A 333 -12.91 9.98 -6.63
C PRO A 333 -14.17 10.68 -6.11
N ARG A 334 -14.85 10.07 -5.13
CA ARG A 334 -16.10 10.58 -4.53
C ARG A 334 -17.26 10.71 -5.54
N ASP A 335 -17.31 9.83 -6.50
CA ASP A 335 -18.34 9.79 -7.53
C ASP A 335 -19.06 8.42 -7.48
N GLU A 336 -20.16 8.38 -6.72
CA GLU A 336 -21.02 7.20 -6.60
C GLU A 336 -21.61 6.79 -7.96
N ALA A 337 -22.02 7.77 -8.77
CA ALA A 337 -22.63 7.49 -10.08
C ALA A 337 -21.63 6.82 -11.01
N ALA A 338 -20.39 7.32 -11.08
CA ALA A 338 -19.33 6.71 -11.88
C ALA A 338 -18.96 5.31 -11.37
N LEU A 339 -18.94 5.09 -10.06
CA LEU A 339 -18.71 3.77 -9.48
C LEU A 339 -19.82 2.79 -9.87
N TYR A 340 -21.10 3.23 -9.73
CA TYR A 340 -22.24 2.43 -10.12
C TYR A 340 -22.19 2.03 -11.60
N GLU A 341 -21.98 2.97 -12.50
CA GLU A 341 -21.90 2.71 -13.95
C GLU A 341 -20.74 1.74 -14.28
N ALA A 342 -19.58 1.90 -13.63
CA ALA A 342 -18.45 1.00 -13.84
C ALA A 342 -18.74 -0.42 -13.34
N MET A 343 -19.37 -0.57 -12.17
CA MET A 343 -19.77 -1.87 -11.62
C MET A 343 -20.88 -2.50 -12.47
N LEU A 344 -21.88 -1.73 -12.88
CA LEU A 344 -22.96 -2.20 -13.77
C LEU A 344 -22.41 -2.68 -15.12
N ARG A 345 -21.44 -1.95 -15.69
CA ARG A 345 -20.74 -2.37 -16.92
C ARG A 345 -20.06 -3.74 -16.76
N PHE A 346 -19.40 -4.00 -15.63
CA PHE A 346 -18.78 -5.31 -15.37
C PHE A 346 -19.83 -6.42 -15.24
N LEU A 347 -20.99 -6.13 -14.67
CA LEU A 347 -22.09 -7.08 -14.55
C LEU A 347 -22.73 -7.40 -15.92
N GLN A 348 -22.80 -6.44 -16.83
CA GLN A 348 -23.45 -6.57 -18.14
C GLN A 348 -22.51 -7.07 -19.25
N ASP A 349 -21.21 -6.73 -19.18
CA ASP A 349 -20.20 -7.03 -20.20
C ASP A 349 -19.14 -8.00 -19.69
N ARG A 350 -19.52 -9.27 -19.55
CA ARG A 350 -18.61 -10.36 -19.13
C ARG A 350 -17.40 -10.55 -20.06
N PRO A 351 -17.55 -10.44 -21.41
CA PRO A 351 -16.41 -10.42 -22.32
C PRO A 351 -15.37 -9.35 -21.97
N LEU A 352 -15.78 -8.11 -21.70
CA LEU A 352 -14.87 -7.06 -21.28
C LEU A 352 -14.12 -7.47 -20.00
N VAL A 353 -14.82 -7.97 -18.98
CA VAL A 353 -14.19 -8.43 -17.73
C VAL A 353 -13.13 -9.50 -17.99
N CYS A 354 -13.42 -10.47 -18.86
CA CYS A 354 -12.47 -11.52 -19.23
C CYS A 354 -11.23 -10.96 -19.95
N ASP A 355 -11.40 -9.97 -20.82
CA ASP A 355 -10.30 -9.33 -21.54
C ASP A 355 -9.40 -8.53 -20.60
N LEU A 356 -10.00 -7.75 -19.70
CA LEU A 356 -9.27 -7.02 -18.67
C LEU A 356 -8.51 -7.97 -17.72
N ALA A 357 -9.14 -9.07 -17.31
CA ALA A 357 -8.54 -10.09 -16.44
C ALA A 357 -7.32 -10.76 -17.07
N ARG A 358 -7.38 -11.06 -18.38
CA ARG A 358 -6.24 -11.64 -19.14
C ARG A 358 -5.02 -10.71 -19.11
N ASN A 359 -5.22 -9.41 -19.12
CA ASN A 359 -4.14 -8.41 -19.10
C ASN A 359 -3.65 -8.11 -17.69
N ALA A 360 -4.48 -8.27 -16.65
CA ALA A 360 -4.18 -7.83 -15.29
C ALA A 360 -2.87 -8.45 -14.76
N ARG A 361 -2.76 -9.77 -14.76
CA ARG A 361 -1.56 -10.45 -14.23
C ARG A 361 -0.28 -10.16 -15.04
N PRO A 362 -0.26 -10.27 -16.39
CA PRO A 362 0.94 -9.94 -17.18
C PRO A 362 1.45 -8.52 -16.93
N MET A 363 0.56 -7.55 -16.75
CA MET A 363 0.95 -6.17 -16.45
C MET A 363 1.62 -6.04 -15.08
N ILE A 364 1.11 -6.75 -14.06
CA ILE A 364 1.75 -6.73 -12.74
C ILE A 364 3.11 -7.43 -12.78
N LEU A 365 3.21 -8.60 -13.41
CA LEU A 365 4.46 -9.34 -13.52
C LEU A 365 5.56 -8.54 -14.20
N SER A 366 5.23 -7.86 -15.29
CA SER A 366 6.21 -7.10 -16.07
C SER A 366 6.67 -5.80 -15.39
N ARG A 367 5.88 -5.26 -14.46
CA ARG A 367 6.10 -3.92 -13.91
C ARG A 367 6.46 -3.90 -12.42
N TYR A 368 5.92 -4.83 -11.64
CA TYR A 368 5.96 -4.77 -10.17
C TYR A 368 6.40 -6.08 -9.52
N GLU A 369 7.04 -6.98 -10.27
CA GLU A 369 7.60 -8.21 -9.69
C GLU A 369 8.61 -7.85 -8.60
N GLN A 370 8.48 -8.48 -7.45
CA GLN A 370 9.14 -8.10 -6.21
C GLN A 370 10.67 -8.15 -6.31
N HIS A 371 11.21 -9.21 -6.88
CA HIS A 371 12.66 -9.38 -6.98
C HIS A 371 13.29 -8.33 -7.92
N ALA A 372 12.62 -7.99 -9.02
CA ALA A 372 13.06 -6.94 -9.94
C ALA A 372 13.11 -5.57 -9.24
N VAL A 373 12.10 -5.25 -8.40
CA VAL A 373 12.10 -4.02 -7.60
C VAL A 373 13.26 -4.00 -6.60
N TRP A 374 13.55 -5.12 -5.93
CA TRP A 374 14.67 -5.22 -4.99
C TRP A 374 16.01 -5.06 -5.69
N GLU A 375 16.17 -5.67 -6.84
CA GLU A 375 17.40 -5.56 -7.64
C GLU A 375 17.64 -4.12 -8.10
N ALA A 376 16.62 -3.47 -8.63
CA ALA A 376 16.71 -2.06 -9.02
C ALA A 376 17.03 -1.14 -7.81
N LEU A 377 16.45 -1.40 -6.64
CA LEU A 377 16.78 -0.66 -5.43
C LEU A 377 18.22 -0.94 -4.96
N ARG A 378 18.70 -2.18 -5.08
CA ARG A 378 20.11 -2.53 -4.81
C ARG A 378 21.04 -1.75 -5.71
N GLU A 379 20.76 -1.71 -7.01
CA GLU A 379 21.54 -0.89 -7.95
C GLU A 379 21.56 0.60 -7.55
N GLU A 380 20.43 1.14 -7.05
CA GLU A 380 20.39 2.52 -6.54
C GLU A 380 21.31 2.72 -5.32
N TYR A 381 21.48 1.70 -4.47
CA TYR A 381 22.45 1.72 -3.36
C TYR A 381 23.90 1.56 -3.84
N ASP A 382 24.15 0.72 -4.85
CA ASP A 382 25.49 0.46 -5.37
C ASP A 382 26.08 1.68 -6.12
N ARG A 383 25.21 2.59 -6.60
CA ARG A 383 25.60 3.86 -7.24
C ARG A 383 25.92 4.99 -6.25
N LEU A 384 25.80 4.75 -4.94
CA LEU A 384 26.11 5.73 -3.90
C LEU A 384 27.59 5.65 -3.51
#